data_8f6837eee7a464af581a0de3e972ef58
#
_entry.id   8f6837eee7a464af581a0de3e972ef58
#
_cell.length_a   1.000
_cell.length_b   1.000
_cell.length_c   1.000
_cell.angle_alpha   90.00
_cell.angle_beta   90.00
_cell.angle_gamma   90.00
#
_symmetry.space_group_name_H-M   'P 1'
#
loop_
_entity.id
_entity.type
_entity.pdbx_description
1 polymer ?
#
loop_
_entity_poly.entity_id
_entity_poly.type
_entity_poly.pdbx_seq_one_letter_code
_entity_poly.pdbx_strand_id
1 'polypeptide(L)'
;VSSRKPLFWGLLALITALGGFIFWLQVGLVASLGTLAWSGIGLQSHLSGAASGLLEGDYPAGEAEFELADASTATLLKSIDTSQVRLMGYVPGVSAAVDNWRASVEAASSISAATGQLIGLYGDLSGESGGDRIFADGRVNLERLELLPEEVGAAKTNIDGAAIQLAGITAGTFATGPLDSIRNKALNELEAVQQAVDSLNSIAPVLPNALGASGIKRYLIAIGNQAEMRASGGAPLSLLMIEFEDGRISIPLKGQTSTQLFPPINARINWFGPALNPFFERNPRNNPFVVTNTHPNFIYSAREMVSAWSGGWDGPSY
;
A
#
# COMPACT_ATOMS: atom_id res chain seq x y z
N VAL A 1 -0.43 13.41 16.44
CA VAL A 1 0.33 12.14 16.53
C VAL A 1 -0.52 10.95 16.06
N SER A 2 -1.21 10.96 14.93
CA SER A 2 -1.93 9.75 14.50
C SER A 2 -2.14 9.57 12.98
N SER A 3 -1.43 10.32 12.14
CA SER A 3 -1.65 10.26 10.69
C SER A 3 -0.72 9.32 9.90
N ARG A 4 0.16 8.57 10.57
CA ARG A 4 1.07 7.61 9.93
C ARG A 4 0.41 6.26 9.58
N LYS A 5 -0.84 6.06 10.02
CA LYS A 5 -1.49 4.74 10.05
C LYS A 5 -1.85 4.09 8.71
N PRO A 6 -2.38 4.74 7.66
CA PRO A 6 -2.87 3.98 6.50
C PRO A 6 -1.76 3.45 5.59
N LEU A 7 -0.71 4.22 5.30
CA LEU A 7 0.43 3.76 4.50
C LEU A 7 1.23 2.70 5.26
N PHE A 8 1.42 2.93 6.55
CA PHE A 8 2.02 2.01 7.50
C PHE A 8 1.27 0.68 7.55
N TRP A 9 -0.06 0.70 7.70
CA TRP A 9 -0.87 -0.51 7.73
C TRP A 9 -0.88 -1.26 6.39
N GLY A 10 -0.81 -0.55 5.26
CA GLY A 10 -0.70 -1.17 3.93
C GLY A 10 0.62 -1.90 3.74
N LEU A 11 1.74 -1.24 4.07
CA LEU A 11 3.09 -1.84 3.98
C LEU A 11 3.24 -3.02 4.92
N LEU A 12 2.66 -2.90 6.08
CA LEU A 12 2.69 -3.88 7.14
C LEU A 12 1.84 -5.12 6.83
N ALA A 13 0.63 -4.94 6.30
CA ALA A 13 -0.19 -6.03 5.77
C ALA A 13 0.56 -6.78 4.66
N LEU A 14 1.32 -6.04 3.83
CA LEU A 14 2.15 -6.60 2.78
C LEU A 14 3.27 -7.48 3.36
N ILE A 15 3.99 -6.99 4.36
CA ILE A 15 5.10 -7.73 5.01
C ILE A 15 4.55 -8.94 5.77
N THR A 16 3.40 -8.80 6.45
CA THR A 16 2.76 -9.92 7.17
C THR A 16 2.22 -10.98 6.21
N ALA A 17 1.64 -10.58 5.09
CA ALA A 17 1.20 -11.50 4.04
C ALA A 17 2.40 -12.23 3.41
N LEU A 18 3.52 -11.52 3.16
CA LEU A 18 4.77 -12.11 2.70
C LEU A 18 5.34 -13.10 3.71
N GLY A 19 5.35 -12.77 5.00
CA GLY A 19 5.79 -13.68 6.07
C GLY A 19 4.91 -14.94 6.19
N GLY A 20 3.60 -14.77 6.15
CA GLY A 20 2.62 -15.88 6.14
C GLY A 20 2.78 -16.80 4.94
N PHE A 21 3.07 -16.23 3.79
CA PHE A 21 3.30 -16.95 2.55
C PHE A 21 4.51 -17.89 2.62
N ILE A 22 5.64 -17.42 3.17
CA ILE A 22 6.85 -18.25 3.31
C ILE A 22 6.62 -19.39 4.29
N PHE A 23 5.80 -19.21 5.31
CA PHE A 23 5.37 -20.31 6.20
C PHE A 23 4.79 -21.50 5.42
N TRP A 24 3.93 -21.21 4.45
CA TRP A 24 3.25 -22.23 3.68
C TRP A 24 4.18 -22.96 2.70
N LEU A 25 5.12 -22.26 2.07
CA LEU A 25 6.15 -22.89 1.23
C LEU A 25 6.92 -23.96 2.00
N GLN A 26 7.13 -23.75 3.29
CA GLN A 26 7.93 -24.66 4.12
C GLN A 26 7.22 -25.93 4.55
N VAL A 27 5.94 -25.86 4.87
CA VAL A 27 5.19 -27.05 5.32
C VAL A 27 5.17 -28.14 4.25
N GLY A 28 5.18 -27.75 2.97
CA GLY A 28 5.25 -28.69 1.86
C GLY A 28 6.65 -29.22 1.56
N LEU A 29 7.67 -28.41 1.80
CA LEU A 29 9.09 -28.78 1.63
C LEU A 29 9.55 -29.78 2.72
N VAL A 30 9.03 -29.65 3.94
CA VAL A 30 9.31 -30.58 5.05
C VAL A 30 8.90 -32.01 4.74
N ALA A 31 7.85 -32.20 3.94
CA ALA A 31 7.36 -33.53 3.59
C ALA A 31 8.27 -34.32 2.63
N SER A 32 9.22 -33.64 1.93
CA SER A 32 9.99 -34.27 0.87
C SER A 32 11.50 -34.42 1.11
N LEU A 33 12.16 -33.62 1.98
CA LEU A 33 13.63 -33.67 2.15
C LEU A 33 14.07 -33.19 3.55
N GLY A 34 14.37 -34.07 4.46
CA GLY A 34 14.59 -33.81 5.89
C GLY A 34 15.72 -32.83 6.30
N THR A 35 16.69 -32.52 5.45
CA THR A 35 17.78 -31.57 5.76
C THR A 35 17.48 -30.11 5.37
N LEU A 36 16.55 -29.92 4.46
CA LEU A 36 16.15 -28.61 3.95
C LEU A 36 15.02 -27.98 4.79
N ALA A 37 14.33 -28.79 5.56
CA ALA A 37 13.31 -28.39 6.51
C ALA A 37 13.79 -27.29 7.50
N TRP A 38 15.02 -27.41 7.98
CA TRP A 38 15.58 -26.49 8.97
C TRP A 38 15.81 -25.08 8.39
N SER A 39 16.40 -24.97 7.21
CA SER A 39 16.64 -23.65 6.61
C SER A 39 15.34 -22.98 6.22
N GLY A 40 14.38 -23.76 5.79
CA GLY A 40 13.06 -23.28 5.45
C GLY A 40 12.25 -22.81 6.69
N ILE A 41 12.29 -23.54 7.83
CA ILE A 41 11.66 -23.14 9.10
C ILE A 41 12.33 -21.85 9.62
N GLY A 42 13.64 -21.75 9.50
CA GLY A 42 14.38 -20.54 9.84
C GLY A 42 13.92 -19.33 9.05
N LEU A 43 13.85 -19.43 7.73
CA LEU A 43 13.39 -18.36 6.85
C LEU A 43 12.01 -17.83 7.25
N GLN A 44 11.06 -18.70 7.51
CA GLN A 44 9.73 -18.32 7.96
C GLN A 44 9.74 -17.59 9.29
N SER A 45 10.40 -18.19 10.28
CA SER A 45 10.48 -17.60 11.63
C SER A 45 11.03 -16.17 11.55
N HIS A 46 12.09 -15.99 10.78
CA HIS A 46 12.76 -14.71 10.63
C HIS A 46 11.92 -13.69 9.84
N LEU A 47 11.23 -14.10 8.79
CA LEU A 47 10.32 -13.18 8.08
C LEU A 47 9.10 -12.80 8.90
N SER A 48 8.58 -13.74 9.71
CA SER A 48 7.52 -13.42 10.67
C SER A 48 8.03 -12.48 11.77
N GLY A 49 9.26 -12.70 12.27
CA GLY A 49 9.93 -11.82 13.22
C GLY A 49 10.14 -10.41 12.65
N ALA A 50 10.62 -10.31 11.42
CA ALA A 50 10.78 -9.05 10.72
C ALA A 50 9.47 -8.27 10.60
N ALA A 51 8.39 -8.96 10.19
CA ALA A 51 7.06 -8.36 10.12
C ALA A 51 6.56 -7.89 11.50
N SER A 52 6.77 -8.68 12.55
CA SER A 52 6.36 -8.34 13.92
C SER A 52 7.14 -7.14 14.47
N GLY A 53 8.46 -7.09 14.25
CA GLY A 53 9.29 -5.96 14.67
C GLY A 53 8.82 -4.65 14.04
N LEU A 54 8.53 -4.66 12.73
CA LEU A 54 7.99 -3.48 12.06
C LEU A 54 6.58 -3.11 12.54
N LEU A 55 5.73 -4.10 12.88
CA LEU A 55 4.39 -3.89 13.46
C LEU A 55 4.46 -3.16 14.80
N GLU A 56 5.40 -3.54 15.61
CA GLU A 56 5.62 -2.98 16.93
C GLU A 56 6.35 -1.62 16.87
N GLY A 57 6.84 -1.23 15.69
CA GLY A 57 7.61 0.00 15.47
C GLY A 57 9.08 -0.15 15.87
N ASP A 58 9.56 -1.38 16.02
CA ASP A 58 10.97 -1.70 16.28
C ASP A 58 11.67 -2.07 14.97
N TYR A 59 12.03 -1.03 14.19
CA TYR A 59 12.71 -1.21 12.91
C TYR A 59 14.02 -1.99 13.05
N PRO A 60 14.91 -1.71 14.02
CA PRO A 60 16.16 -2.46 14.16
C PRO A 60 15.96 -3.97 14.40
N ALA A 61 14.93 -4.34 15.18
CA ALA A 61 14.58 -5.74 15.39
C ALA A 61 14.05 -6.38 14.10
N GLY A 62 13.19 -5.66 13.37
CA GLY A 62 12.66 -6.10 12.08
C GLY A 62 13.75 -6.30 11.02
N GLU A 63 14.70 -5.38 10.93
CA GLU A 63 15.85 -5.45 10.01
C GLU A 63 16.78 -6.63 10.37
N ALA A 64 17.10 -6.81 11.63
CA ALA A 64 17.95 -7.93 12.10
C ALA A 64 17.33 -9.29 11.77
N GLU A 65 16.04 -9.46 11.99
CA GLU A 65 15.32 -10.68 11.62
C GLU A 65 15.30 -10.89 10.10
N PHE A 66 15.18 -9.82 9.32
CA PHE A 66 15.25 -9.92 7.87
C PHE A 66 16.64 -10.35 7.37
N GLU A 67 17.74 -9.86 7.95
CA GLU A 67 19.10 -10.31 7.62
C GLU A 67 19.26 -11.83 7.81
N LEU A 68 18.66 -12.38 8.87
CA LEU A 68 18.66 -13.83 9.10
C LEU A 68 17.80 -14.57 8.09
N ALA A 69 16.70 -13.99 7.63
CA ALA A 69 15.87 -14.51 6.57
C ALA A 69 16.61 -14.56 5.23
N ASP A 70 17.33 -13.50 4.90
CA ASP A 70 18.14 -13.42 3.65
C ASP A 70 19.28 -14.44 3.67
N ALA A 71 19.98 -14.60 4.77
CA ALA A 71 21.00 -15.64 4.96
C ALA A 71 20.42 -17.06 4.79
N SER A 72 19.21 -17.30 5.28
CA SER A 72 18.48 -18.56 5.12
C SER A 72 18.12 -18.81 3.65
N THR A 73 17.67 -17.78 2.95
CA THR A 73 17.36 -17.80 1.51
C THR A 73 18.61 -18.09 0.67
N ALA A 74 19.73 -17.45 0.99
CA ALA A 74 21.03 -17.71 0.33
C ALA A 74 21.48 -19.17 0.53
N THR A 75 21.21 -19.76 1.69
CA THR A 75 21.51 -21.17 1.96
C THR A 75 20.63 -22.11 1.13
N LEU A 76 19.33 -21.79 1.01
CA LEU A 76 18.40 -22.53 0.16
C LEU A 76 18.83 -22.50 -1.31
N LEU A 77 19.21 -21.33 -1.84
CA LEU A 77 19.69 -21.17 -3.22
C LEU A 77 20.94 -22.02 -3.47
N LYS A 78 21.91 -22.02 -2.56
CA LYS A 78 23.10 -22.87 -2.66
C LYS A 78 22.75 -24.37 -2.69
N SER A 79 21.70 -24.77 -1.99
CA SER A 79 21.29 -26.18 -1.91
C SER A 79 20.77 -26.73 -3.24
N ILE A 80 20.11 -25.89 -4.06
CA ILE A 80 19.59 -26.28 -5.37
C ILE A 80 20.64 -26.26 -6.48
N ASP A 81 21.76 -25.54 -6.28
CA ASP A 81 22.82 -25.43 -7.29
C ASP A 81 23.95 -26.46 -7.12
N THR A 82 23.68 -27.52 -6.37
CA THR A 82 24.64 -28.61 -6.19
C THR A 82 24.72 -29.51 -7.43
N SER A 83 25.90 -30.11 -7.65
CA SER A 83 26.07 -31.08 -8.75
C SER A 83 25.13 -32.28 -8.62
N GLN A 84 24.80 -32.68 -7.39
CA GLN A 84 23.87 -33.78 -7.13
C GLN A 84 22.45 -33.41 -7.59
N VAL A 85 21.96 -32.23 -7.27
CA VAL A 85 20.62 -31.75 -7.70
C VAL A 85 20.59 -31.60 -9.22
N ARG A 86 21.65 -31.11 -9.84
CA ARG A 86 21.77 -31.06 -11.31
C ARG A 86 21.69 -32.46 -11.95
N LEU A 87 22.37 -33.44 -11.40
CA LEU A 87 22.35 -34.81 -11.90
C LEU A 87 20.96 -35.46 -11.74
N MET A 88 20.27 -35.20 -10.64
CA MET A 88 18.89 -35.68 -10.42
C MET A 88 17.90 -35.13 -11.46
N GLY A 89 18.14 -33.92 -11.98
CA GLY A 89 17.34 -33.34 -13.05
C GLY A 89 17.38 -34.11 -14.38
N TYR A 90 18.37 -34.99 -14.58
CA TYR A 90 18.44 -35.88 -15.76
C TYR A 90 17.78 -37.25 -15.55
N VAL A 91 17.28 -37.56 -14.33
CA VAL A 91 16.68 -38.86 -14.03
C VAL A 91 15.20 -38.83 -14.42
N PRO A 92 14.73 -39.67 -15.37
CA PRO A 92 13.33 -39.75 -15.75
C PRO A 92 12.43 -40.00 -14.52
N GLY A 93 11.38 -39.21 -14.38
CA GLY A 93 10.43 -39.26 -13.24
C GLY A 93 10.87 -38.48 -12.01
N VAL A 94 12.13 -38.01 -11.92
CA VAL A 94 12.63 -37.15 -10.83
C VAL A 94 12.80 -35.71 -11.30
N SER A 95 13.06 -35.48 -12.58
CA SER A 95 13.32 -34.16 -13.16
C SER A 95 12.26 -33.13 -12.80
N ALA A 96 10.97 -33.49 -12.97
CA ALA A 96 9.87 -32.59 -12.66
C ALA A 96 9.80 -32.22 -11.16
N ALA A 97 10.19 -33.13 -10.26
CA ALA A 97 10.29 -32.81 -8.83
C ALA A 97 11.44 -31.84 -8.53
N VAL A 98 12.57 -31.99 -9.23
CA VAL A 98 13.72 -31.07 -9.13
C VAL A 98 13.36 -29.69 -9.68
N ASP A 99 12.63 -29.62 -10.80
CA ASP A 99 12.19 -28.37 -11.39
C ASP A 99 11.19 -27.64 -10.48
N ASN A 100 10.23 -28.37 -9.90
CA ASN A 100 9.29 -27.82 -8.92
C ASN A 100 10.01 -27.31 -7.67
N TRP A 101 11.02 -28.03 -7.21
CA TRP A 101 11.87 -27.63 -6.11
C TRP A 101 12.60 -26.32 -6.43
N ARG A 102 13.26 -26.25 -7.59
CA ARG A 102 13.98 -25.05 -8.03
C ARG A 102 13.03 -23.86 -8.11
N ALA A 103 11.89 -24.01 -8.76
CA ALA A 103 10.88 -22.95 -8.85
C ALA A 103 10.41 -22.46 -7.46
N SER A 104 10.26 -23.37 -6.50
CA SER A 104 9.89 -23.01 -5.12
C SER A 104 10.95 -22.18 -4.40
N VAL A 105 12.23 -22.55 -4.55
CA VAL A 105 13.35 -21.82 -3.92
C VAL A 105 13.59 -20.48 -4.60
N GLU A 106 13.48 -20.42 -5.92
CA GLU A 106 13.55 -19.17 -6.68
C GLU A 106 12.43 -18.21 -6.31
N ALA A 107 11.20 -18.72 -6.16
CA ALA A 107 10.08 -17.92 -5.67
C ALA A 107 10.33 -17.38 -4.25
N ALA A 108 10.83 -18.22 -3.35
CA ALA A 108 11.20 -17.80 -2.00
C ALA A 108 12.28 -16.71 -2.01
N SER A 109 13.28 -16.82 -2.90
CA SER A 109 14.31 -15.80 -3.10
C SER A 109 13.74 -14.47 -3.61
N SER A 110 12.85 -14.53 -4.60
CA SER A 110 12.18 -13.34 -5.13
C SER A 110 11.34 -12.64 -4.06
N ILE A 111 10.65 -13.40 -3.21
CA ILE A 111 9.88 -12.87 -2.10
C ILE A 111 10.78 -12.25 -1.03
N SER A 112 11.89 -12.92 -0.68
CA SER A 112 12.87 -12.34 0.25
C SER A 112 13.41 -11.01 -0.26
N ALA A 113 13.79 -10.95 -1.53
CA ALA A 113 14.26 -9.71 -2.15
C ALA A 113 13.20 -8.59 -2.11
N ALA A 114 11.95 -8.89 -2.45
CA ALA A 114 10.85 -7.93 -2.36
C ALA A 114 10.63 -7.45 -0.91
N THR A 115 10.71 -8.36 0.06
CA THR A 115 10.58 -8.04 1.48
C THR A 115 11.68 -7.08 1.93
N GLY A 116 12.93 -7.34 1.55
CA GLY A 116 14.06 -6.44 1.86
C GLY A 116 13.89 -5.05 1.28
N GLN A 117 13.44 -4.95 0.03
CA GLN A 117 13.14 -3.67 -0.60
C GLN A 117 12.05 -2.90 0.15
N LEU A 118 10.98 -3.57 0.58
CA LEU A 118 9.89 -2.95 1.33
C LEU A 118 10.31 -2.55 2.76
N ILE A 119 11.17 -3.31 3.41
CA ILE A 119 11.75 -2.97 4.73
C ILE A 119 12.66 -1.75 4.59
N GLY A 120 13.56 -1.74 3.59
CA GLY A 120 14.41 -0.60 3.30
C GLY A 120 13.58 0.66 3.02
N LEU A 121 12.55 0.53 2.19
CA LEU A 121 11.60 1.62 1.93
C LEU A 121 10.92 2.11 3.21
N TYR A 122 10.48 1.21 4.07
CA TYR A 122 9.89 1.60 5.37
C TYR A 122 10.89 2.34 6.26
N GLY A 123 12.12 1.83 6.40
CA GLY A 123 13.18 2.45 7.17
C GLY A 123 13.48 3.88 6.72
N ASP A 124 13.55 4.07 5.41
CA ASP A 124 13.77 5.38 4.81
C ASP A 124 12.57 6.33 5.00
N LEU A 125 11.33 5.84 4.83
CA LEU A 125 10.13 6.64 5.05
C LEU A 125 9.94 7.04 6.52
N SER A 126 10.34 6.17 7.46
CA SER A 126 10.27 6.44 8.90
C SER A 126 11.46 7.28 9.40
N GLY A 127 12.57 7.28 8.64
CA GLY A 127 13.85 7.88 9.02
C GLY A 127 14.64 7.05 10.03
N GLU A 128 14.32 5.76 10.16
CA GLU A 128 14.99 4.85 11.09
C GLU A 128 16.21 4.16 10.49
N SER A 129 16.31 4.14 9.14
CA SER A 129 17.50 3.72 8.41
C SER A 129 18.69 4.70 8.53
N GLY A 130 18.53 5.82 9.25
CA GLY A 130 19.56 6.87 9.38
C GLY A 130 19.57 7.87 8.23
N GLY A 131 18.66 7.74 7.27
CA GLY A 131 18.45 8.70 6.19
C GLY A 131 17.54 9.86 6.56
N ASP A 132 17.34 10.79 5.60
CA ASP A 132 16.43 11.90 5.77
C ASP A 132 14.97 11.41 5.84
N ARG A 133 14.28 11.78 6.90
CA ARG A 133 12.85 11.44 7.07
C ARG A 133 12.05 12.01 5.92
N ILE A 134 11.08 11.21 5.45
CA ILE A 134 10.15 11.67 4.41
C ILE A 134 9.30 12.85 4.89
N PHE A 135 9.08 12.95 6.18
CA PHE A 135 8.35 14.05 6.79
C PHE A 135 9.09 14.57 8.03
N ALA A 136 9.59 15.79 7.94
CA ALA A 136 10.24 16.51 9.03
C ALA A 136 9.84 18.00 9.00
N ASP A 137 9.72 18.62 10.16
CA ASP A 137 9.51 20.06 10.31
C ASP A 137 8.34 20.64 9.48
N GLY A 138 7.26 19.88 9.32
CA GLY A 138 6.09 20.28 8.54
C GLY A 138 6.30 20.25 7.02
N ARG A 139 7.33 19.58 6.56
CA ARG A 139 7.68 19.43 5.14
C ARG A 139 7.85 17.96 4.77
N VAL A 140 7.41 17.63 3.57
CA VAL A 140 7.66 16.35 2.91
C VAL A 140 8.91 16.47 2.06
N ASN A 141 9.83 15.53 2.17
CA ASN A 141 11.02 15.45 1.32
C ASN A 141 10.61 14.92 -0.07
N LEU A 142 10.48 15.84 -1.04
CA LEU A 142 10.05 15.51 -2.39
C LEU A 142 11.11 14.72 -3.16
N GLU A 143 12.39 15.00 -2.94
CA GLU A 143 13.50 14.29 -3.60
C GLU A 143 13.45 12.80 -3.22
N ARG A 144 13.16 12.51 -1.95
CA ARG A 144 12.99 11.12 -1.50
C ARG A 144 11.76 10.44 -2.10
N LEU A 145 10.66 11.20 -2.30
CA LEU A 145 9.46 10.70 -2.98
C LEU A 145 9.67 10.37 -4.45
N GLU A 146 10.56 11.08 -5.14
CA GLU A 146 10.89 10.82 -6.54
C GLU A 146 11.57 9.46 -6.75
N LEU A 147 12.18 8.89 -5.74
CA LEU A 147 12.81 7.56 -5.78
C LEU A 147 11.80 6.41 -5.56
N LEU A 148 10.64 6.70 -4.96
CA LEU A 148 9.63 5.67 -4.64
C LEU A 148 9.19 4.81 -5.84
N PRO A 149 8.97 5.38 -7.06
CA PRO A 149 8.54 4.57 -8.20
C PRO A 149 9.55 3.49 -8.59
N GLU A 150 10.86 3.77 -8.49
CA GLU A 150 11.91 2.80 -8.79
C GLU A 150 11.94 1.69 -7.74
N GLU A 151 11.91 2.04 -6.47
CA GLU A 151 11.96 1.09 -5.36
C GLU A 151 10.73 0.19 -5.31
N VAL A 152 9.53 0.77 -5.46
CA VAL A 152 8.27 0.01 -5.52
C VAL A 152 8.23 -0.85 -6.79
N GLY A 153 8.73 -0.34 -7.92
CA GLY A 153 8.84 -1.08 -9.18
C GLY A 153 9.77 -2.30 -9.07
N ALA A 154 10.87 -2.17 -8.34
CA ALA A 154 11.77 -3.29 -8.07
C ALA A 154 11.10 -4.36 -7.20
N ALA A 155 10.41 -3.97 -6.12
CA ALA A 155 9.64 -4.90 -5.29
C ALA A 155 8.53 -5.60 -6.10
N LYS A 156 7.82 -4.86 -6.96
CA LYS A 156 6.81 -5.42 -7.87
C LYS A 156 7.43 -6.48 -8.79
N THR A 157 8.56 -6.21 -9.40
CA THR A 157 9.25 -7.14 -10.30
C THR A 157 9.56 -8.45 -9.61
N ASN A 158 10.03 -8.41 -8.38
CA ASN A 158 10.33 -9.59 -7.58
C ASN A 158 9.06 -10.37 -7.20
N ILE A 159 7.97 -9.68 -6.84
CA ILE A 159 6.68 -10.30 -6.49
C ILE A 159 6.07 -10.98 -7.72
N ASP A 160 6.07 -10.32 -8.87
CA ASP A 160 5.57 -10.89 -10.12
C ASP A 160 6.42 -12.08 -10.56
N GLY A 161 7.74 -12.01 -10.40
CA GLY A 161 8.66 -13.11 -10.62
C GLY A 161 8.34 -14.33 -9.77
N ALA A 162 8.08 -14.12 -8.47
CA ALA A 162 7.67 -15.19 -7.57
C ALA A 162 6.35 -15.85 -8.00
N ALA A 163 5.37 -15.06 -8.42
CA ALA A 163 4.10 -15.58 -8.93
C ALA A 163 4.29 -16.47 -10.18
N ILE A 164 5.13 -16.02 -11.12
CA ILE A 164 5.46 -16.79 -12.34
C ILE A 164 6.13 -18.11 -11.98
N GLN A 165 7.11 -18.10 -11.07
CA GLN A 165 7.83 -19.28 -10.63
C GLN A 165 6.89 -20.29 -9.96
N LEU A 166 6.01 -19.84 -9.09
CA LEU A 166 5.00 -20.69 -8.44
C LEU A 166 3.98 -21.24 -9.43
N ALA A 167 3.53 -20.44 -10.38
CA ALA A 167 2.63 -20.90 -11.44
C ALA A 167 3.27 -21.97 -12.33
N GLY A 168 4.59 -21.96 -12.48
CA GLY A 168 5.37 -22.96 -13.22
C GLY A 168 5.47 -24.33 -12.53
N ILE A 169 5.11 -24.46 -11.25
CA ILE A 169 5.12 -25.73 -10.52
C ILE A 169 4.08 -26.68 -11.13
N THR A 170 4.55 -27.83 -11.64
CA THR A 170 3.72 -28.82 -12.32
C THR A 170 3.00 -29.70 -11.31
N ALA A 171 1.66 -29.75 -11.40
CA ALA A 171 0.82 -30.61 -10.57
C ALA A 171 0.96 -32.11 -10.94
N GLY A 172 0.73 -32.98 -9.98
CA GLY A 172 0.58 -34.43 -10.22
C GLY A 172 1.86 -35.22 -10.43
N THR A 173 3.05 -34.62 -10.15
CA THR A 173 4.30 -35.38 -10.14
C THR A 173 4.49 -36.16 -8.84
N PHE A 174 5.35 -37.19 -8.83
CA PHE A 174 5.66 -37.98 -7.63
C PHE A 174 6.09 -37.01 -6.47
N ALA A 175 5.44 -37.12 -5.33
CA ALA A 175 5.60 -36.31 -4.14
C ALA A 175 4.98 -34.88 -4.18
N THR A 176 4.19 -34.51 -5.18
CA THR A 176 3.65 -33.13 -5.30
C THR A 176 2.22 -32.93 -4.81
N GLY A 177 1.49 -33.97 -4.39
CA GLY A 177 0.12 -33.82 -3.88
C GLY A 177 -0.04 -32.75 -2.78
N PRO A 178 0.83 -32.68 -1.76
CA PRO A 178 0.86 -31.59 -0.79
C PRO A 178 1.26 -30.23 -1.39
N LEU A 179 2.13 -30.22 -2.42
CA LEU A 179 2.62 -28.98 -3.05
C LEU A 179 1.53 -28.25 -3.83
N ASP A 180 0.54 -28.95 -4.40
CA ASP A 180 -0.54 -28.32 -5.17
C ASP A 180 -1.43 -27.43 -4.30
N SER A 181 -1.77 -27.92 -3.10
CA SER A 181 -2.57 -27.11 -2.15
C SER A 181 -1.79 -25.90 -1.65
N ILE A 182 -0.49 -26.08 -1.42
CA ILE A 182 0.43 -25.04 -0.97
C ILE A 182 0.61 -23.98 -2.05
N ARG A 183 0.90 -24.41 -3.29
CA ARG A 183 1.01 -23.52 -4.45
C ARG A 183 -0.23 -22.64 -4.62
N ASN A 184 -1.43 -23.27 -4.62
CA ASN A 184 -2.68 -22.56 -4.84
C ASN A 184 -2.93 -21.54 -3.73
N LYS A 185 -2.68 -21.91 -2.48
CA LYS A 185 -2.81 -20.96 -1.36
C LYS A 185 -1.79 -19.85 -1.46
N ALA A 186 -0.55 -20.17 -1.80
CA ALA A 186 0.53 -19.21 -2.00
C ALA A 186 0.20 -18.21 -3.10
N LEU A 187 -0.32 -18.65 -4.23
CA LEU A 187 -0.75 -17.77 -5.31
C LEU A 187 -1.90 -16.85 -4.90
N ASN A 188 -2.87 -17.36 -4.14
CA ASN A 188 -3.98 -16.54 -3.64
C ASN A 188 -3.51 -15.45 -2.66
N GLU A 189 -2.57 -15.77 -1.78
CA GLU A 189 -1.99 -14.79 -0.85
C GLU A 189 -1.12 -13.76 -1.58
N LEU A 190 -0.36 -14.21 -2.58
CA LEU A 190 0.47 -13.34 -3.40
C LEU A 190 -0.35 -12.36 -4.24
N GLU A 191 -1.56 -12.75 -4.68
CA GLU A 191 -2.47 -11.87 -5.41
C GLU A 191 -2.85 -10.62 -4.59
N ALA A 192 -3.12 -10.77 -3.30
CA ALA A 192 -3.39 -9.63 -2.42
C ALA A 192 -2.18 -8.70 -2.28
N VAL A 193 -0.98 -9.27 -2.22
CA VAL A 193 0.28 -8.53 -2.19
C VAL A 193 0.53 -7.79 -3.50
N GLN A 194 0.32 -8.44 -4.64
CA GLN A 194 0.41 -7.83 -5.97
C GLN A 194 -0.52 -6.63 -6.10
N GLN A 195 -1.78 -6.76 -5.71
CA GLN A 195 -2.76 -5.66 -5.75
C GLN A 195 -2.32 -4.47 -4.89
N ALA A 196 -1.74 -4.72 -3.71
CA ALA A 196 -1.24 -3.65 -2.84
C ALA A 196 -0.02 -2.94 -3.46
N VAL A 197 0.93 -3.68 -4.00
CA VAL A 197 2.12 -3.13 -4.66
C VAL A 197 1.76 -2.42 -5.96
N ASP A 198 0.82 -2.95 -6.75
CA ASP A 198 0.29 -2.27 -7.94
C ASP A 198 -0.36 -0.93 -7.60
N SER A 199 -1.10 -0.89 -6.49
CA SER A 199 -1.68 0.36 -5.99
C SER A 199 -0.61 1.37 -5.60
N LEU A 200 0.42 0.95 -4.86
CA LEU A 200 1.57 1.79 -4.52
C LEU A 200 2.32 2.27 -5.76
N ASN A 201 2.60 1.36 -6.70
CA ASN A 201 3.30 1.67 -7.95
C ASN A 201 2.52 2.68 -8.82
N SER A 202 1.19 2.64 -8.78
CA SER A 202 0.36 3.60 -9.51
C SER A 202 0.30 4.98 -8.85
N ILE A 203 0.42 5.05 -7.52
CA ILE A 203 0.33 6.29 -6.75
C ILE A 203 1.69 6.99 -6.64
N ALA A 204 2.78 6.23 -6.47
CA ALA A 204 4.12 6.77 -6.23
C ALA A 204 4.55 7.87 -7.23
N PRO A 205 4.35 7.72 -8.55
CA PRO A 205 4.75 8.75 -9.53
C PRO A 205 3.97 10.07 -9.43
N VAL A 206 2.76 10.04 -8.85
CA VAL A 206 1.92 11.24 -8.76
C VAL A 206 2.09 12.00 -7.44
N LEU A 207 2.68 11.35 -6.41
CA LEU A 207 2.85 11.93 -5.08
C LEU A 207 3.65 13.24 -5.09
N PRO A 208 4.81 13.37 -5.74
CA PRO A 208 5.57 14.62 -5.72
C PRO A 208 4.74 15.79 -6.24
N ASN A 209 4.05 15.61 -7.36
CA ASN A 209 3.18 16.65 -7.91
C ASN A 209 1.98 16.95 -7.02
N ALA A 210 1.35 15.94 -6.43
CA ALA A 210 0.25 16.12 -5.48
C ALA A 210 0.68 16.88 -4.22
N LEU A 211 1.96 16.80 -3.85
CA LEU A 211 2.55 17.48 -2.70
C LEU A 211 3.29 18.78 -3.04
N GLY A 212 3.00 19.33 -4.22
CA GLY A 212 3.42 20.68 -4.59
C GLY A 212 4.78 20.80 -5.28
N ALA A 213 5.38 19.70 -5.81
CA ALA A 213 6.64 19.73 -6.55
C ALA A 213 6.60 20.68 -7.77
N SER A 214 5.46 20.77 -8.45
CA SER A 214 5.28 21.62 -9.64
C SER A 214 4.39 22.85 -9.38
N GLY A 215 4.38 23.36 -8.15
CA GLY A 215 3.63 24.52 -7.72
C GLY A 215 2.58 24.21 -6.67
N ILE A 216 1.93 25.22 -6.16
CA ILE A 216 0.99 25.13 -5.04
C ILE A 216 -0.18 24.19 -5.39
N LYS A 217 -0.43 23.24 -4.51
CA LYS A 217 -1.59 22.32 -4.54
C LYS A 217 -2.48 22.59 -3.33
N ARG A 218 -3.77 22.76 -3.59
CA ARG A 218 -4.77 23.02 -2.55
C ARG A 218 -5.81 21.93 -2.50
N TYR A 219 -6.09 21.44 -1.31
CA TYR A 219 -7.08 20.41 -1.06
C TYR A 219 -8.12 20.92 -0.08
N LEU A 220 -9.36 21.02 -0.53
CA LEU A 220 -10.49 21.34 0.33
C LEU A 220 -11.03 20.07 0.97
N ILE A 221 -10.93 19.98 2.29
CA ILE A 221 -11.44 18.86 3.07
C ILE A 221 -12.75 19.28 3.72
N ALA A 222 -13.85 18.63 3.34
CA ALA A 222 -15.14 18.78 3.97
C ALA A 222 -15.32 17.73 5.07
N ILE A 223 -15.44 18.19 6.32
CA ILE A 223 -15.63 17.32 7.48
C ILE A 223 -17.12 17.13 7.70
N GLY A 224 -17.60 15.92 7.40
CA GLY A 224 -19.00 15.56 7.52
C GLY A 224 -19.39 15.17 8.95
N ASN A 225 -20.50 15.73 9.43
CA ASN A 225 -21.12 15.29 10.69
C ASN A 225 -22.02 14.08 10.42
N GLN A 226 -21.62 12.91 10.90
CA GLN A 226 -22.37 11.67 10.70
C GLN A 226 -23.73 11.64 11.43
N ALA A 227 -23.94 12.48 12.44
CA ALA A 227 -25.24 12.59 13.12
C ALA A 227 -26.30 13.23 12.20
N GLU A 228 -25.89 13.98 11.18
CA GLU A 228 -26.75 14.48 10.12
C GLU A 228 -26.59 13.63 8.86
N MET A 229 -27.22 12.48 8.82
CA MET A 229 -27.09 11.51 7.73
C MET A 229 -27.45 12.10 6.37
N ARG A 230 -26.58 11.90 5.40
CA ARG A 230 -26.74 12.25 3.99
C ARG A 230 -26.34 11.07 3.12
N ALA A 231 -26.84 11.03 1.88
CA ALA A 231 -26.57 9.92 0.97
C ALA A 231 -25.07 9.78 0.60
N SER A 232 -24.32 10.89 0.62
CA SER A 232 -22.87 10.91 0.34
C SER A 232 -22.00 11.06 1.61
N GLY A 233 -22.51 10.74 2.77
CA GLY A 233 -21.86 10.90 4.08
C GLY A 233 -22.60 11.87 5.00
N GLY A 234 -21.93 12.41 6.02
CA GLY A 234 -22.51 13.40 6.93
C GLY A 234 -22.58 14.81 6.34
N ALA A 235 -23.38 15.69 6.94
CA ALA A 235 -23.44 17.10 6.52
C ALA A 235 -22.06 17.78 6.69
N PRO A 236 -21.55 18.53 5.68
CA PRO A 236 -20.25 19.19 5.75
C PRO A 236 -20.35 20.46 6.62
N LEU A 237 -20.20 20.29 7.93
CA LEU A 237 -20.30 21.38 8.90
C LEU A 237 -19.00 22.17 9.09
N SER A 238 -17.86 21.59 8.73
CA SER A 238 -16.56 22.24 8.84
C SER A 238 -15.74 21.99 7.58
N LEU A 239 -14.95 22.99 7.23
CA LEU A 239 -13.99 22.92 6.12
C LEU A 239 -12.57 23.14 6.63
N LEU A 240 -11.65 22.45 5.99
CA LEU A 240 -10.22 22.60 6.19
C LEU A 240 -9.57 22.69 4.80
N MET A 241 -8.80 23.73 4.53
CA MET A 241 -7.94 23.78 3.35
C MET A 241 -6.53 23.38 3.76
N ILE A 242 -5.98 22.39 3.08
CA ILE A 242 -4.57 22.03 3.17
C ILE A 242 -3.89 22.53 1.90
N GLU A 243 -2.79 23.22 2.06
CA GLU A 243 -1.96 23.68 0.97
C GLU A 243 -0.59 23.02 1.05
N PHE A 244 -0.14 22.52 -0.09
CA PHE A 244 1.22 22.01 -0.29
C PHE A 244 1.96 22.92 -1.26
N GLU A 245 3.13 23.38 -0.84
CA GLU A 245 4.06 24.14 -1.66
C GLU A 245 5.46 23.60 -1.46
N ASP A 246 6.05 23.00 -2.48
CA ASP A 246 7.38 22.40 -2.41
C ASP A 246 7.52 21.44 -1.20
N GLY A 247 6.54 20.56 -1.02
CA GLY A 247 6.46 19.65 0.11
C GLY A 247 6.08 20.27 1.46
N ARG A 248 6.07 21.58 1.59
CA ARG A 248 5.64 22.27 2.82
C ARG A 248 4.13 22.19 2.97
N ILE A 249 3.69 21.83 4.17
CA ILE A 249 2.27 21.73 4.51
C ILE A 249 1.85 22.97 5.29
N SER A 250 0.80 23.61 4.83
CA SER A 250 0.14 24.70 5.55
C SER A 250 -1.37 24.51 5.60
N ILE A 251 -2.03 25.16 6.55
CA ILE A 251 -3.47 25.14 6.72
C ILE A 251 -3.97 26.59 6.69
N PRO A 252 -4.11 27.18 5.49
CA PRO A 252 -4.48 28.57 5.36
C PRO A 252 -5.92 28.86 5.82
N LEU A 253 -6.78 27.83 5.83
CA LEU A 253 -8.19 27.99 6.20
C LEU A 253 -8.72 26.81 7.00
N LYS A 254 -9.48 27.14 8.04
CA LYS A 254 -10.33 26.20 8.79
C LYS A 254 -11.51 26.94 9.41
N GLY A 255 -12.68 26.32 9.45
CA GLY A 255 -13.82 26.94 10.12
C GLY A 255 -15.14 26.19 9.89
N GLN A 256 -16.16 26.66 10.59
CA GLN A 256 -17.52 26.16 10.47
C GLN A 256 -18.21 26.78 9.24
N THR A 257 -18.89 25.93 8.44
CA THR A 257 -19.54 26.36 7.19
C THR A 257 -20.74 27.26 7.43
N SER A 258 -21.45 27.08 8.55
CA SER A 258 -22.71 27.81 8.83
C SER A 258 -22.50 29.18 9.46
N THR A 259 -21.37 29.41 10.16
CA THR A 259 -21.21 30.62 10.99
C THR A 259 -19.93 31.40 10.69
N GLN A 260 -18.89 30.74 10.18
CA GLN A 260 -17.58 31.37 10.00
C GLN A 260 -17.22 31.57 8.52
N LEU A 261 -17.50 30.57 7.67
CA LEU A 261 -17.07 30.58 6.26
C LEU A 261 -18.22 30.98 5.32
N PHE A 262 -19.40 30.41 5.50
CA PHE A 262 -20.57 30.67 4.67
C PHE A 262 -21.78 31.02 5.54
N PRO A 263 -21.88 32.24 6.08
CA PRO A 263 -23.08 32.69 6.79
C PRO A 263 -24.32 32.57 5.87
N PRO A 264 -25.48 32.20 6.39
CA PRO A 264 -26.69 31.96 5.58
C PRO A 264 -27.10 33.14 4.69
N ILE A 265 -26.76 34.36 5.12
CA ILE A 265 -27.11 35.61 4.41
C ILE A 265 -26.23 35.84 3.18
N ASN A 266 -25.01 35.26 3.12
CA ASN A 266 -23.98 35.53 2.09
C ASN A 266 -23.67 34.33 1.20
N ALA A 267 -24.20 33.14 1.48
CA ALA A 267 -23.91 31.92 0.73
C ALA A 267 -24.61 31.95 -0.64
N ARG A 268 -23.97 32.54 -1.65
CA ARG A 268 -24.35 32.43 -3.05
C ARG A 268 -23.81 31.14 -3.64
N ILE A 269 -24.49 30.03 -3.37
CA ILE A 269 -24.09 28.73 -3.91
C ILE A 269 -24.63 28.58 -5.33
N ASN A 270 -23.75 28.33 -6.28
CA ASN A 270 -24.11 28.04 -7.65
C ASN A 270 -24.44 26.55 -7.79
N TRP A 271 -25.70 26.23 -7.74
CA TRP A 271 -26.18 24.87 -7.95
C TRP A 271 -26.16 24.50 -9.44
N PHE A 272 -25.78 23.25 -9.72
CA PHE A 272 -25.88 22.71 -11.08
C PHE A 272 -27.31 22.47 -11.56
N GLY A 273 -28.28 22.75 -10.72
CA GLY A 273 -29.72 22.62 -11.01
C GLY A 273 -30.31 21.26 -10.63
N PRO A 274 -31.65 21.11 -10.75
CA PRO A 274 -32.37 19.94 -10.27
C PRO A 274 -32.03 18.65 -11.00
N ALA A 275 -31.52 18.72 -12.23
CA ALA A 275 -31.04 17.55 -12.96
C ALA A 275 -29.84 16.87 -12.32
N LEU A 276 -28.99 17.63 -11.64
CA LEU A 276 -27.78 17.12 -10.97
C LEU A 276 -27.97 16.97 -9.46
N ASN A 277 -28.95 17.65 -8.88
CA ASN A 277 -29.32 17.49 -7.47
C ASN A 277 -30.86 17.44 -7.30
N PRO A 278 -31.50 16.33 -7.69
CA PRO A 278 -32.97 16.20 -7.66
C PRO A 278 -33.53 16.12 -6.25
N PHE A 279 -32.69 15.94 -5.24
CA PHE A 279 -33.11 15.81 -3.84
C PHE A 279 -33.19 17.13 -3.09
N PHE A 280 -32.91 18.24 -3.76
CA PHE A 280 -32.85 19.54 -3.14
C PHE A 280 -33.65 20.59 -3.90
N GLU A 281 -34.67 21.14 -3.24
CA GLU A 281 -35.46 22.23 -3.76
C GLU A 281 -34.67 23.54 -3.70
N ARG A 282 -34.49 24.15 -4.85
CA ARG A 282 -33.65 25.31 -5.04
C ARG A 282 -34.25 26.55 -4.37
N ASN A 283 -33.61 27.03 -3.32
CA ASN A 283 -33.89 28.35 -2.79
C ASN A 283 -32.67 29.27 -3.08
N PRO A 284 -32.69 30.08 -4.16
CA PRO A 284 -31.55 30.89 -4.57
C PRO A 284 -31.14 31.95 -3.54
N ARG A 285 -31.92 32.16 -2.51
CA ARG A 285 -31.64 33.17 -1.47
C ARG A 285 -31.09 32.60 -0.18
N ASN A 286 -31.12 31.30 0.02
CA ASN A 286 -30.79 30.71 1.31
C ASN A 286 -30.32 29.25 1.23
N ASN A 287 -29.38 28.97 0.31
CA ASN A 287 -28.78 27.64 0.23
C ASN A 287 -27.46 27.63 1.02
N PRO A 288 -27.44 27.11 2.25
CA PRO A 288 -26.24 27.03 3.04
C PRO A 288 -25.29 25.98 2.43
N PHE A 289 -23.98 26.17 2.63
CA PHE A 289 -22.94 25.25 2.11
C PHE A 289 -23.20 23.78 2.51
N VAL A 290 -23.79 23.57 3.67
CA VAL A 290 -24.04 22.21 4.20
C VAL A 290 -24.94 21.36 3.31
N VAL A 291 -25.70 21.92 2.36
CA VAL A 291 -26.57 21.16 1.44
C VAL A 291 -25.88 20.72 0.15
N THR A 292 -24.61 21.05 -0.03
CA THR A 292 -23.86 20.67 -1.24
C THR A 292 -23.68 19.16 -1.41
N ASN A 293 -23.79 18.36 -0.35
CA ASN A 293 -23.64 16.91 -0.39
C ASN A 293 -24.94 16.12 -0.27
N THR A 294 -26.05 16.64 -0.78
CA THR A 294 -27.34 15.93 -0.79
C THR A 294 -27.44 14.89 -1.91
N HIS A 295 -26.64 15.00 -2.95
CA HIS A 295 -26.62 14.01 -4.03
C HIS A 295 -25.93 12.71 -3.57
N PRO A 296 -26.50 11.50 -3.85
CA PRO A 296 -25.88 10.23 -3.43
C PRO A 296 -24.55 9.92 -4.13
N ASN A 297 -24.34 10.42 -5.34
CA ASN A 297 -23.06 10.27 -6.04
C ASN A 297 -22.11 11.37 -5.59
N PHE A 298 -20.99 10.94 -4.98
CA PHE A 298 -19.96 11.85 -4.45
C PHE A 298 -19.38 12.81 -5.50
N ILE A 299 -19.23 12.38 -6.76
CA ILE A 299 -18.69 13.25 -7.82
C ILE A 299 -19.56 14.50 -8.00
N TYR A 300 -20.87 14.36 -7.97
CA TYR A 300 -21.80 15.52 -8.06
C TYR A 300 -21.76 16.37 -6.80
N SER A 301 -21.75 15.75 -5.62
CA SER A 301 -21.61 16.48 -4.35
C SER A 301 -20.29 17.25 -4.28
N ALA A 302 -19.19 16.65 -4.70
CA ALA A 302 -17.88 17.32 -4.76
C ALA A 302 -17.90 18.52 -5.72
N ARG A 303 -18.49 18.38 -6.92
CA ARG A 303 -18.65 19.49 -7.87
C ARG A 303 -19.49 20.62 -7.30
N GLU A 304 -20.55 20.31 -6.56
CA GLU A 304 -21.36 21.33 -5.89
C GLU A 304 -20.56 22.04 -4.78
N MET A 305 -19.77 21.30 -3.98
CA MET A 305 -18.89 21.89 -2.97
C MET A 305 -17.86 22.82 -3.61
N VAL A 306 -17.22 22.41 -4.70
CA VAL A 306 -16.26 23.23 -5.47
C VAL A 306 -16.93 24.47 -6.04
N SER A 307 -18.10 24.33 -6.63
CA SER A 307 -18.88 25.46 -7.17
C SER A 307 -19.34 26.44 -6.09
N ALA A 308 -19.77 25.91 -4.93
CA ALA A 308 -20.15 26.71 -3.78
C ALA A 308 -18.93 27.49 -3.22
N TRP A 309 -17.80 26.83 -3.13
CA TRP A 309 -16.55 27.46 -2.72
C TRP A 309 -16.18 28.60 -3.66
N SER A 310 -16.13 28.36 -4.97
CA SER A 310 -15.75 29.37 -5.99
C SER A 310 -16.76 30.50 -6.12
N GLY A 311 -18.04 30.24 -5.86
CA GLY A 311 -19.11 31.24 -6.02
C GLY A 311 -19.49 32.01 -4.76
N GLY A 312 -19.12 31.51 -3.59
CA GLY A 312 -19.52 32.08 -2.30
C GLY A 312 -18.38 32.57 -1.42
N TRP A 313 -17.15 32.38 -1.83
CA TRP A 313 -15.98 32.68 -1.02
C TRP A 313 -14.95 33.52 -1.79
N ASP A 314 -14.55 34.66 -1.23
CA ASP A 314 -13.52 35.54 -1.78
C ASP A 314 -12.09 35.10 -1.39
N GLY A 315 -11.94 33.89 -0.84
CA GLY A 315 -10.66 33.33 -0.45
C GLY A 315 -9.84 32.77 -1.63
N PRO A 316 -8.66 32.18 -1.36
CA PRO A 316 -7.79 31.66 -2.40
C PRO A 316 -8.49 30.59 -3.25
N SER A 317 -8.36 30.72 -4.58
CA SER A 317 -8.80 29.69 -5.52
C SER A 317 -7.92 28.45 -5.44
N TYR A 318 -8.45 27.28 -5.76
CA TYR A 318 -7.71 25.99 -5.84
C TYR A 318 -7.53 25.57 -7.30
#